data_0223674529910aeb6ee3f09312fc89af
#
_entry.id   0223674529910aeb6ee3f09312fc89af
#
_cell.length_a   1.000
_cell.length_b   1.000
_cell.length_c   1.000
_cell.angle_alpha   90.00
_cell.angle_beta   90.00
_cell.angle_gamma   90.00
#
_symmetry.space_group_name_H-M   'P 1'
#
loop_
_entity.id
_entity.type
_entity.pdbx_description
1 polymer ?
#
loop_
_entity_poly.entity_id
_entity_poly.type
_entity_poly.pdbx_seq_one_letter_code
_entity_poly.pdbx_strand_id
1 'polypeptide(L)'
;MDVELRQKLWTYFKKLNELGVTIILTTHYLEEAEFLCDHIAIINKGKIIANETKKSLLSKSSQKVIFITFTNDKITEKDKKCLKNIGNVKILKNKIEIYFNPKHTSMNKIIETIYKTDLKILDLSTKNVRLEEVFVNLIKDN
;
A
#
# COMPACT_ATOMS: atom_id res chain seq x y z
N MET A 1 -4.90 24.86 -1.06
CA MET A 1 -3.69 25.15 -1.88
C MET A 1 -3.82 24.42 -3.20
N ASP A 2 -3.55 25.09 -4.27
CA ASP A 2 -3.63 24.52 -5.62
C ASP A 2 -2.65 23.33 -5.76
N VAL A 3 -3.09 22.29 -6.45
CA VAL A 3 -2.31 21.04 -6.66
C VAL A 3 -0.98 21.34 -7.35
N GLU A 4 -1.00 22.24 -8.35
CA GLU A 4 0.20 22.62 -9.09
C GLU A 4 1.21 23.36 -8.20
N LEU A 5 0.73 24.29 -7.37
CA LEU A 5 1.57 25.03 -6.44
C LEU A 5 2.19 24.09 -5.39
N ARG A 6 1.43 23.11 -4.90
CA ARG A 6 1.91 22.10 -3.95
C ARG A 6 3.04 21.26 -4.57
N GLN A 7 2.89 20.81 -5.80
CA GLN A 7 3.92 20.03 -6.49
C GLN A 7 5.21 20.85 -6.74
N LYS A 8 5.08 22.12 -7.09
CA LYS A 8 6.22 23.02 -7.23
C LYS A 8 6.97 23.21 -5.91
N LEU A 9 6.23 23.35 -4.82
CA LEU A 9 6.81 23.46 -3.46
C LEU A 9 7.53 22.18 -3.05
N TRP A 10 6.96 21.02 -3.31
CA TRP A 10 7.59 19.72 -3.04
C TRP A 10 8.90 19.55 -3.81
N THR A 11 8.91 19.94 -5.08
CA THR A 11 10.13 19.89 -5.91
C THR A 11 11.20 20.83 -5.36
N TYR A 12 10.81 22.01 -4.88
CA TYR A 12 11.73 22.95 -4.25
C TYR A 12 12.34 22.41 -2.96
N PHE A 13 11.54 21.79 -2.08
CA PHE A 13 12.04 21.15 -0.87
C PHE A 13 13.04 20.04 -1.16
N LYS A 14 12.78 19.20 -2.16
CA LYS A 14 13.74 18.17 -2.58
C LYS A 14 15.06 18.76 -3.02
N LYS A 15 15.04 19.81 -3.83
CA LYS A 15 16.27 20.50 -4.26
C LYS A 15 17.07 21.08 -3.08
N LEU A 16 16.39 21.69 -2.13
CA LEU A 16 17.07 22.22 -0.92
C LEU A 16 17.72 21.09 -0.11
N ASN A 17 17.02 19.98 0.03
CA ASN A 17 17.57 18.81 0.75
C ASN A 17 18.78 18.20 0.02
N GLU A 18 18.75 18.12 -1.30
CA GLU A 18 19.89 17.69 -2.13
C GLU A 18 21.12 18.61 -1.95
N LEU A 19 20.90 19.90 -1.64
CA LEU A 19 21.95 20.86 -1.31
C LEU A 19 22.45 20.76 0.13
N GLY A 20 21.98 19.76 0.89
CA GLY A 20 22.40 19.51 2.28
C GLY A 20 21.58 20.23 3.35
N VAL A 21 20.47 20.87 2.99
CA VAL A 21 19.57 21.52 3.95
C VAL A 21 18.69 20.47 4.62
N THR A 22 18.73 20.41 5.96
CA THR A 22 17.79 19.57 6.73
C THR A 22 16.43 20.26 6.80
N ILE A 23 15.37 19.54 6.40
CA ILE A 23 14.00 20.05 6.39
C ILE A 23 13.17 19.26 7.39
N ILE A 24 12.48 19.97 8.28
CA ILE A 24 11.49 19.41 9.19
C ILE A 24 10.12 19.83 8.72
N LEU A 25 9.28 18.84 8.37
CA LEU A 25 7.93 19.02 7.90
C LEU A 25 6.94 18.50 8.93
N THR A 26 5.98 19.33 9.33
CA THR A 26 4.83 18.90 10.12
C THR A 26 3.60 18.93 9.23
N THR A 27 2.97 17.79 9.06
CA THR A 27 1.79 17.66 8.20
C THR A 27 0.83 16.60 8.74
N HIS A 28 -0.44 16.72 8.42
CA HIS A 28 -1.43 15.66 8.59
C HIS A 28 -1.76 14.96 7.26
N TYR A 29 -1.12 15.39 6.17
CA TYR A 29 -1.25 14.74 4.86
C TYR A 29 -0.18 13.65 4.72
N LEU A 30 -0.60 12.39 4.84
CA LEU A 30 0.31 11.23 4.77
C LEU A 30 1.02 11.13 3.42
N GLU A 31 0.37 11.56 2.34
CA GLU A 31 0.97 11.61 1.01
C GLU A 31 2.19 12.55 0.95
N GLU A 32 2.14 13.70 1.63
CA GLU A 32 3.28 14.62 1.74
C GLU A 32 4.45 13.98 2.48
N ALA A 33 4.17 13.36 3.63
CA ALA A 33 5.17 12.64 4.41
C ALA A 33 5.79 11.48 3.60
N GLU A 34 4.97 10.72 2.89
CA GLU A 34 5.44 9.61 2.06
C GLU A 34 6.31 10.08 0.90
N PHE A 35 5.98 11.21 0.29
CA PHE A 35 6.71 11.74 -0.87
C PHE A 35 7.99 12.47 -0.50
N LEU A 36 7.98 13.27 0.57
CA LEU A 36 9.07 14.20 0.92
C LEU A 36 10.03 13.66 1.96
N CYS A 37 9.55 12.86 2.93
CA CYS A 37 10.34 12.52 4.10
C CYS A 37 11.07 11.19 3.94
N ASP A 38 12.30 11.12 4.44
CA ASP A 38 13.09 9.88 4.58
C ASP A 38 12.91 9.28 5.97
N HIS A 39 12.64 10.12 6.97
CA HIS A 39 12.41 9.76 8.36
C HIS A 39 11.09 10.34 8.84
N ILE A 40 10.29 9.56 9.56
CA ILE A 40 8.92 9.93 9.94
C ILE A 40 8.71 9.64 11.42
N ALA A 41 8.25 10.67 12.14
CA ALA A 41 7.72 10.54 13.50
C ALA A 41 6.20 10.66 13.46
N ILE A 42 5.50 9.70 14.03
CA ILE A 42 4.03 9.70 14.13
C ILE A 42 3.64 10.06 15.56
N ILE A 43 2.79 11.08 15.69
CA ILE A 43 2.29 11.57 16.97
C ILE A 43 0.81 11.24 17.08
N ASN A 44 0.42 10.61 18.18
CA ASN A 44 -0.97 10.34 18.51
C ASN A 44 -1.23 10.69 19.99
N LYS A 45 -2.28 11.44 20.29
CA LYS A 45 -2.66 11.88 21.65
C LYS A 45 -1.48 12.46 22.45
N GLY A 46 -0.64 13.29 21.79
CA GLY A 46 0.51 13.93 22.43
C GLY A 46 1.72 13.02 22.67
N LYS A 47 1.72 11.79 22.16
CA LYS A 47 2.83 10.83 22.29
C LYS A 47 3.37 10.44 20.93
N ILE A 48 4.68 10.26 20.84
CA ILE A 48 5.31 9.68 19.66
C ILE A 48 5.09 8.17 19.69
N ILE A 49 4.32 7.65 18.72
CA ILE A 49 4.00 6.23 18.60
C ILE A 49 4.89 5.49 17.58
N ALA A 50 5.58 6.23 16.73
CA ALA A 50 6.62 5.72 15.85
C ALA A 50 7.63 6.84 15.55
N ASN A 51 8.91 6.48 15.40
CA ASN A 51 9.98 7.40 15.02
C ASN A 51 11.10 6.62 14.32
N GLU A 52 11.00 6.53 13.01
CA GLU A 52 11.89 5.68 12.22
C GLU A 52 11.92 6.07 10.74
N THR A 53 12.77 5.41 9.95
CA THR A 53 12.82 5.65 8.51
C THR A 53 11.52 5.26 7.83
N LYS A 54 11.16 5.98 6.77
CA LYS A 54 10.00 5.64 5.93
C LYS A 54 10.05 4.17 5.45
N LYS A 55 11.22 3.70 5.04
CA LYS A 55 11.42 2.31 4.61
C LYS A 55 11.09 1.31 5.72
N SER A 56 11.51 1.60 6.94
CA SER A 56 11.20 0.76 8.11
C SER A 56 9.71 0.75 8.41
N LEU A 57 9.05 1.91 8.42
CA LEU A 57 7.61 2.03 8.62
C LEU A 57 6.81 1.24 7.58
N LEU A 58 7.13 1.42 6.30
CA LEU A 58 6.45 0.71 5.21
C LEU A 58 6.71 -0.79 5.25
N SER A 59 7.87 -1.23 5.76
CA SER A 59 8.19 -2.66 5.88
C SER A 59 7.45 -3.36 7.03
N LYS A 60 6.99 -2.62 8.03
CA LYS A 60 6.16 -3.17 9.12
C LYS A 60 4.79 -3.63 8.64
N SER A 61 4.22 -2.92 7.69
CA SER A 61 3.10 -3.41 6.93
C SER A 61 3.64 -4.31 5.82
N SER A 62 4.01 -5.52 6.17
CA SER A 62 4.55 -6.52 5.24
C SER A 62 3.50 -7.04 4.24
N GLN A 63 2.36 -6.38 4.11
CA GLN A 63 1.31 -6.74 3.17
C GLN A 63 1.51 -6.04 1.84
N LYS A 64 1.43 -6.79 0.76
CA LYS A 64 1.25 -6.29 -0.61
C LYS A 64 -0.19 -6.49 -1.03
N VAL A 65 -0.66 -5.64 -1.91
CA VAL A 65 -2.00 -5.76 -2.51
C VAL A 65 -1.86 -6.00 -4.00
N ILE A 66 -2.54 -7.03 -4.48
CA ILE A 66 -2.70 -7.28 -5.92
C ILE A 66 -4.15 -6.99 -6.29
N PHE A 67 -4.32 -6.22 -7.34
CA PHE A 67 -5.60 -5.98 -7.98
C PHE A 67 -5.64 -6.77 -9.27
N ILE A 68 -6.63 -7.63 -9.43
CA ILE A 68 -6.82 -8.42 -10.66
C ILE A 68 -8.22 -8.18 -11.18
N THR A 69 -8.32 -7.82 -12.46
CA THR A 69 -9.57 -7.73 -13.19
C THR A 69 -9.67 -8.89 -14.15
N PHE A 70 -10.80 -9.55 -14.22
CA PHE A 70 -11.06 -10.67 -15.13
C PHE A 70 -11.94 -10.25 -16.29
N THR A 71 -11.79 -10.94 -17.43
CA THR A 71 -12.69 -10.78 -18.59
C THR A 71 -14.06 -11.39 -18.34
N ASN A 72 -14.18 -12.31 -17.38
CA ASN A 72 -15.42 -12.94 -16.99
C ASN A 72 -16.35 -11.93 -16.32
N ASP A 73 -17.64 -11.94 -16.66
CA ASP A 73 -18.63 -11.01 -16.08
C ASP A 73 -18.84 -11.22 -14.58
N LYS A 74 -18.66 -12.45 -14.10
CA LYS A 74 -18.85 -12.82 -12.70
C LYS A 74 -17.85 -13.90 -12.27
N ILE A 75 -17.47 -13.85 -11.00
CA ILE A 75 -16.69 -14.89 -10.34
C ILE A 75 -17.65 -15.89 -9.74
N THR A 76 -17.53 -17.17 -10.12
CA THR A 76 -18.42 -18.23 -9.64
C THR A 76 -18.12 -18.63 -8.20
N GLU A 77 -19.06 -19.32 -7.54
CA GLU A 77 -18.84 -19.82 -6.18
C GLU A 77 -17.70 -20.87 -6.10
N LYS A 78 -17.50 -21.62 -7.18
CA LYS A 78 -16.37 -22.55 -7.32
C LYS A 78 -15.04 -21.80 -7.32
N ASP A 79 -14.94 -20.71 -8.09
CA ASP A 79 -13.76 -19.89 -8.17
C ASP A 79 -13.47 -19.20 -6.83
N LYS A 80 -14.51 -18.69 -6.15
CA LYS A 80 -14.39 -18.09 -4.82
C LYS A 80 -13.79 -19.05 -3.79
N LYS A 81 -14.16 -20.33 -3.83
CA LYS A 81 -13.59 -21.35 -2.96
C LYS A 81 -12.08 -21.53 -3.20
N CYS A 82 -11.67 -21.59 -4.47
CA CYS A 82 -10.25 -21.67 -4.83
C CYS A 82 -9.48 -20.42 -4.38
N LEU A 83 -10.04 -19.23 -4.59
CA LEU A 83 -9.40 -17.96 -4.24
C LEU A 83 -9.24 -17.77 -2.73
N LYS A 84 -10.15 -18.25 -1.91
CA LYS A 84 -10.04 -18.20 -0.44
C LYS A 84 -8.79 -18.87 0.12
N ASN A 85 -8.22 -19.83 -0.60
CA ASN A 85 -7.00 -20.52 -0.19
C ASN A 85 -5.73 -19.67 -0.37
N ILE A 86 -5.81 -18.52 -1.04
CA ILE A 86 -4.67 -17.60 -1.26
C ILE A 86 -4.40 -16.73 -0.02
N GLY A 87 -5.42 -16.45 0.79
CA GLY A 87 -5.35 -15.57 1.95
C GLY A 87 -6.53 -14.61 2.02
N ASN A 88 -6.28 -13.37 2.40
CA ASN A 88 -7.31 -12.35 2.51
C ASN A 88 -7.67 -11.80 1.11
N VAL A 89 -8.80 -12.25 0.58
CA VAL A 89 -9.29 -11.88 -0.77
C VAL A 89 -10.61 -11.14 -0.65
N LYS A 90 -10.65 -9.94 -1.21
CA LYS A 90 -11.89 -9.17 -1.37
C LYS A 90 -12.37 -9.30 -2.81
N ILE A 91 -13.61 -9.72 -2.99
CA ILE A 91 -14.20 -10.00 -4.30
C ILE A 91 -15.21 -8.92 -4.65
N LEU A 92 -15.01 -8.28 -5.79
CA LEU A 92 -15.84 -7.19 -6.30
C LEU A 92 -16.24 -7.51 -7.75
N LYS A 93 -17.42 -8.11 -7.94
CA LYS A 93 -17.95 -8.45 -9.26
C LYS A 93 -16.97 -9.28 -10.11
N ASN A 94 -16.22 -8.64 -11.02
CA ASN A 94 -15.19 -9.25 -11.88
C ASN A 94 -13.76 -8.84 -11.48
N LYS A 95 -13.59 -8.29 -10.27
CA LYS A 95 -12.31 -7.85 -9.71
C LYS A 95 -12.05 -8.53 -8.39
N ILE A 96 -10.78 -8.76 -8.10
CA ILE A 96 -10.34 -9.21 -6.78
C ILE A 96 -9.19 -8.33 -6.27
N GLU A 97 -9.18 -8.14 -4.97
CA GLU A 97 -8.07 -7.55 -4.23
C GLU A 97 -7.51 -8.63 -3.32
N ILE A 98 -6.23 -8.93 -3.46
CA ILE A 98 -5.55 -9.95 -2.65
C ILE A 98 -4.54 -9.25 -1.76
N TYR A 99 -4.74 -9.35 -0.46
CA TYR A 99 -3.81 -8.87 0.57
C TYR A 99 -2.93 -10.03 1.00
N PHE A 100 -1.64 -9.94 0.77
CA PHE A 100 -0.71 -11.02 1.08
C PHE A 100 0.62 -10.50 1.61
N ASN A 101 1.27 -11.33 2.42
CA ASN A 101 2.62 -11.07 2.90
C ASN A 101 3.61 -11.86 2.01
N PRO A 102 4.53 -11.17 1.28
CA PRO A 102 5.51 -11.84 0.42
C PRO A 102 6.45 -12.82 1.13
N LYS A 103 6.58 -12.69 2.46
CA LYS A 103 7.37 -13.64 3.27
C LYS A 103 6.67 -14.99 3.46
N HIS A 104 5.35 -15.02 3.39
CA HIS A 104 4.55 -16.23 3.62
C HIS A 104 3.88 -16.75 2.35
N THR A 105 3.57 -15.89 1.41
CA THR A 105 2.88 -16.26 0.17
C THR A 105 3.61 -15.65 -1.01
N SER A 106 4.11 -16.50 -1.92
CA SER A 106 4.77 -16.02 -3.13
C SER A 106 3.75 -15.57 -4.18
N MET A 107 4.15 -14.64 -5.03
CA MET A 107 3.37 -14.21 -6.20
C MET A 107 3.04 -15.40 -7.11
N ASN A 108 4.00 -16.30 -7.34
CA ASN A 108 3.80 -17.49 -8.17
C ASN A 108 2.65 -18.36 -7.64
N LYS A 109 2.58 -18.59 -6.33
CA LYS A 109 1.50 -19.37 -5.71
C LYS A 109 0.13 -18.74 -5.94
N ILE A 110 0.06 -17.41 -5.89
CA ILE A 110 -1.17 -16.67 -6.17
C ILE A 110 -1.59 -16.87 -7.62
N ILE A 111 -0.68 -16.68 -8.56
CA ILE A 111 -0.93 -16.84 -10.00
C ILE A 111 -1.31 -18.30 -10.33
N GLU A 112 -0.59 -19.29 -9.81
CA GLU A 112 -0.91 -20.71 -9.99
C GLU A 112 -2.31 -21.05 -9.48
N THR A 113 -2.73 -20.45 -8.35
CA THR A 113 -4.08 -20.68 -7.82
C THR A 113 -5.14 -20.09 -8.73
N ILE A 114 -4.88 -18.92 -9.33
CA ILE A 114 -5.80 -18.30 -10.30
C ILE A 114 -5.90 -19.15 -11.57
N TYR A 115 -4.80 -19.72 -12.05
CA TYR A 115 -4.80 -20.62 -13.21
C TYR A 115 -5.56 -21.93 -13.00
N LYS A 116 -5.83 -22.32 -11.75
CA LYS A 116 -6.72 -23.45 -11.44
C LYS A 116 -8.20 -23.11 -11.52
N THR A 117 -8.54 -21.87 -11.70
CA THR A 117 -9.91 -21.38 -11.94
C THR A 117 -10.15 -21.20 -13.43
N ASP A 118 -11.41 -21.03 -13.80
CA ASP A 118 -11.80 -20.73 -15.18
C ASP A 118 -11.74 -19.20 -15.48
N LEU A 119 -11.13 -18.43 -14.58
CA LEU A 119 -11.00 -16.98 -14.69
C LEU A 119 -9.88 -16.59 -15.65
N LYS A 120 -10.17 -15.66 -16.54
CA LYS A 120 -9.18 -15.09 -17.48
C LYS A 120 -8.80 -13.69 -17.04
N ILE A 121 -7.51 -13.49 -16.76
CA ILE A 121 -6.95 -12.19 -16.33
C ILE A 121 -7.04 -11.20 -17.50
N LEU A 122 -7.70 -10.08 -17.27
CA LEU A 122 -7.73 -8.93 -18.18
C LEU A 122 -6.61 -7.94 -17.82
N ASP A 123 -6.47 -7.65 -16.53
CA ASP A 123 -5.48 -6.70 -16.00
C ASP A 123 -5.00 -7.13 -14.63
N LEU A 124 -3.74 -6.86 -14.35
CA LEU A 124 -3.11 -7.14 -13.07
C LEU A 124 -2.23 -5.97 -12.67
N SER A 125 -2.47 -5.42 -11.49
CA SER A 125 -1.63 -4.39 -10.90
C SER A 125 -1.29 -4.70 -9.46
N THR A 126 -0.10 -4.27 -9.02
CA THR A 126 0.33 -4.40 -7.63
C THR A 126 0.49 -3.01 -7.03
N LYS A 127 0.09 -2.86 -5.79
CA LYS A 127 0.40 -1.66 -4.99
C LYS A 127 1.20 -2.04 -3.78
N ASN A 128 2.23 -1.27 -3.50
CA ASN A 128 2.88 -1.28 -2.21
C ASN A 128 1.93 -0.67 -1.18
N VAL A 129 2.01 -1.15 0.04
CA VAL A 129 1.27 -0.56 1.16
C VAL A 129 1.66 0.92 1.28
N ARG A 130 0.66 1.78 1.41
CA ARG A 130 0.87 3.20 1.64
C ARG A 130 1.06 3.48 3.13
N LEU A 131 1.74 4.58 3.43
CA LEU A 131 1.93 5.07 4.80
C LEU A 131 0.59 5.20 5.55
N GLU A 132 -0.48 5.48 4.85
CA GLU A 132 -1.84 5.60 5.39
C GLU A 132 -2.33 4.30 6.06
N GLU A 133 -2.06 3.15 5.45
CA GLU A 133 -2.44 1.84 6.02
C GLU A 133 -1.59 1.51 7.25
N VAL A 134 -0.30 1.84 7.22
CA VAL A 134 0.60 1.71 8.39
C VAL A 134 0.12 2.56 9.54
N PHE A 135 -0.25 3.80 9.26
CA PHE A 135 -0.75 4.76 10.24
C PHE A 135 -2.03 4.26 10.92
N VAL A 136 -3.00 3.78 10.14
CA VAL A 136 -4.26 3.25 10.68
C VAL A 136 -4.00 2.05 11.60
N ASN A 137 -3.09 1.16 11.24
CA ASN A 137 -2.76 -0.01 12.05
C ASN A 137 -2.07 0.42 13.37
N LEU A 138 -1.11 1.33 13.31
CA LEU A 138 -0.41 1.83 14.50
C LEU A 138 -1.34 2.54 15.49
N ILE A 139 -2.38 3.24 15.01
CA ILE A 139 -3.37 3.88 15.89
C ILE A 139 -4.30 2.86 16.54
N LYS A 140 -4.65 1.78 15.85
CA LYS A 140 -5.52 0.72 16.40
C LYS A 140 -4.83 -0.10 17.48
N ASP A 141 -3.51 -0.27 17.37
CA ASP A 141 -2.71 -1.08 18.31
C ASP A 141 -2.27 -0.29 19.55
N ASN A 142 -2.54 1.03 19.63
CA ASN A 142 -2.25 1.94 20.74
C ASN A 142 -3.51 2.65 21.28
#